data_d7f145e2e0d6c1e46b49cab9e3b9fdf1
#
_entry.id   d7f145e2e0d6c1e46b49cab9e3b9fdf1
#
_cell.length_a   1.000
_cell.length_b   1.000
_cell.length_c   1.000
_cell.angle_alpha   90.00
_cell.angle_beta   90.00
_cell.angle_gamma   90.00
#
_symmetry.space_group_name_H-M   'P 1'
#
loop_
_entity.id
_entity.type
_entity.pdbx_description
1 polymer ?
#
loop_
_entity_poly.entity_id
_entity_poly.type
_entity_poly.pdbx_seq_one_letter_code
_entity_poly.pdbx_strand_id
1 'polypeptide(L)'
;NVDVTGYKNGVHGDTNATFLAGNVSEEHRQLVERTYNATMRGIKVIKPGREINVIGRVIESYAKRFGYNTVRDFTGHGVGTTFHNGLIVLHYDEPSQDTIFEPGMTLTVEPMINLGELPYHIWDNGWTVQNDDFKFTAQFEHTVLVTSDGYEILTLPDEQNVPGQFQTGWKPEA
;
A
#
# COMPACT_ATOMS: atom_id res chain seq x y z
N ASN A 1 -7.08 -3.68 -10.09
CA ASN A 1 -7.19 -3.08 -8.76
C ASN A 1 -8.61 -2.54 -8.56
N VAL A 2 -9.11 -2.61 -7.35
CA VAL A 2 -10.34 -1.96 -6.90
C VAL A 2 -9.98 -1.13 -5.69
N ASP A 3 -10.22 0.18 -5.78
CA ASP A 3 -9.89 1.17 -4.77
C ASP A 3 -11.18 1.86 -4.30
N VAL A 4 -11.38 1.92 -2.99
CA VAL A 4 -12.65 2.38 -2.39
C VAL A 4 -12.38 3.25 -1.18
N THR A 5 -12.76 4.52 -1.27
CA THR A 5 -12.85 5.43 -0.12
C THR A 5 -14.27 5.45 0.41
N GLY A 6 -14.46 5.13 1.67
CA GLY A 6 -15.74 5.23 2.38
C GLY A 6 -15.78 6.46 3.30
N TYR A 7 -16.92 7.17 3.33
CA TYR A 7 -17.17 8.23 4.30
C TYR A 7 -18.40 7.91 5.14
N LYS A 8 -18.23 7.83 6.45
CA LYS A 8 -19.33 7.51 7.37
C LYS A 8 -19.10 8.20 8.72
N ASN A 9 -20.17 8.78 9.25
CA ASN A 9 -20.18 9.42 10.58
C ASN A 9 -19.07 10.46 10.78
N GLY A 10 -18.70 11.19 9.72
CA GLY A 10 -17.71 12.27 9.80
C GLY A 10 -16.26 11.83 9.61
N VAL A 11 -16.00 10.56 9.29
CA VAL A 11 -14.63 10.02 9.06
C VAL A 11 -14.55 9.25 7.76
N HIS A 12 -13.35 9.25 7.16
CA HIS A 12 -12.99 8.49 5.96
C HIS A 12 -12.25 7.21 6.35
N GLY A 13 -12.45 6.17 5.55
CA GLY A 13 -11.61 4.98 5.54
C GLY A 13 -11.29 4.64 4.09
N ASP A 14 -10.07 4.23 3.82
CA ASP A 14 -9.54 4.01 2.49
C ASP A 14 -8.87 2.65 2.38
N THR A 15 -9.11 1.94 1.29
CA THR A 15 -8.54 0.61 1.08
C THR A 15 -8.60 0.20 -0.38
N ASN A 16 -7.58 -0.50 -0.84
CA ASN A 16 -7.60 -1.12 -2.15
C ASN A 16 -7.00 -2.52 -2.18
N ALA A 17 -7.36 -3.26 -3.23
CA ALA A 17 -6.78 -4.57 -3.49
C ALA A 17 -6.68 -4.84 -4.99
N THR A 18 -5.62 -5.52 -5.40
CA THR A 18 -5.46 -6.05 -6.74
C THR A 18 -5.96 -7.48 -6.81
N PHE A 19 -6.89 -7.75 -7.73
CA PHE A 19 -7.52 -9.05 -7.94
C PHE A 19 -7.00 -9.72 -9.20
N LEU A 20 -6.83 -11.04 -9.14
CA LEU A 20 -6.49 -11.86 -10.29
C LEU A 20 -7.77 -12.24 -11.05
N ALA A 21 -7.84 -11.93 -12.34
CA ALA A 21 -9.00 -12.23 -13.19
C ALA A 21 -8.62 -13.21 -14.31
N GLY A 22 -9.27 -14.37 -14.33
CA GLY A 22 -9.02 -15.41 -15.34
C GLY A 22 -7.66 -16.10 -15.19
N ASN A 23 -7.06 -16.47 -16.33
CA ASN A 23 -5.75 -17.11 -16.39
C ASN A 23 -4.64 -16.06 -16.32
N VAL A 24 -4.02 -15.91 -15.18
CA VAL A 24 -2.93 -14.97 -14.92
C VAL A 24 -1.59 -15.70 -14.97
N SER A 25 -0.59 -15.10 -15.62
CA SER A 25 0.78 -15.64 -15.65
C SER A 25 1.36 -15.73 -14.25
N GLU A 26 2.31 -16.63 -14.04
CA GLU A 26 2.98 -16.78 -12.75
C GLU A 26 3.73 -15.49 -12.34
N GLU A 27 4.34 -14.79 -13.30
CA GLU A 27 5.00 -13.51 -13.06
C GLU A 27 4.03 -12.46 -12.45
N HIS A 28 2.84 -12.32 -13.05
CA HIS A 28 1.84 -11.36 -12.55
C HIS A 28 1.22 -11.83 -11.22
N ARG A 29 1.04 -13.13 -11.02
CA ARG A 29 0.61 -13.69 -9.73
C ARG A 29 1.59 -13.35 -8.62
N GLN A 30 2.88 -13.55 -8.88
CA GLN A 30 3.95 -13.20 -7.95
C GLN A 30 4.04 -11.70 -7.69
N LEU A 31 3.81 -10.85 -8.69
CA LEU A 31 3.74 -9.40 -8.47
C LEU A 31 2.66 -9.05 -7.46
N VAL A 32 1.43 -9.56 -7.65
CA VAL A 32 0.29 -9.30 -6.75
C VAL A 32 0.59 -9.79 -5.33
N GLU A 33 1.07 -11.02 -5.18
CA GLU A 33 1.41 -11.61 -3.88
C GLU A 33 2.51 -10.82 -3.15
N ARG A 34 3.59 -10.46 -3.87
CA ARG A 34 4.71 -9.71 -3.31
C ARG A 34 4.34 -8.27 -2.96
N THR A 35 3.44 -7.66 -3.73
CA THR A 35 2.92 -6.32 -3.41
C THR A 35 2.12 -6.35 -2.11
N TYR A 36 1.24 -7.34 -1.93
CA TYR A 36 0.54 -7.52 -0.65
C TYR A 36 1.53 -7.72 0.51
N ASN A 37 2.51 -8.61 0.34
CA ASN A 37 3.52 -8.86 1.37
C ASN A 37 4.35 -7.60 1.69
N ALA A 38 4.66 -6.77 0.68
CA ALA A 38 5.34 -5.49 0.89
C ALA A 38 4.49 -4.54 1.74
N THR A 39 3.19 -4.40 1.41
CA THR A 39 2.23 -3.59 2.18
C THR A 39 2.17 -4.03 3.63
N MET A 40 1.96 -5.34 3.88
CA MET A 40 1.87 -5.88 5.23
C MET A 40 3.18 -5.74 6.02
N ARG A 41 4.34 -5.84 5.36
CA ARG A 41 5.66 -5.59 5.99
C ARG A 41 5.83 -4.12 6.36
N GLY A 42 5.39 -3.19 5.51
CA GLY A 42 5.37 -1.76 5.80
C GLY A 42 4.48 -1.43 7.00
N ILE A 43 3.32 -2.07 7.12
CA ILE A 43 2.41 -1.90 8.25
C ILE A 43 3.00 -2.47 9.54
N LYS A 44 3.59 -3.66 9.50
CA LYS A 44 4.16 -4.36 10.68
C LYS A 44 5.26 -3.56 11.42
N VAL A 45 5.88 -2.59 10.78
CA VAL A 45 6.94 -1.80 11.41
C VAL A 45 6.44 -0.51 12.05
N ILE A 46 5.14 -0.21 11.94
CA ILE A 46 4.51 0.96 12.56
C ILE A 46 4.51 0.78 14.07
N LYS A 47 5.11 1.76 14.76
CA LYS A 47 5.16 1.78 16.22
C LYS A 47 5.39 3.21 16.71
N PRO A 48 4.73 3.64 17.79
CA PRO A 48 5.01 4.95 18.38
C PRO A 48 6.50 5.20 18.63
N GLY A 49 6.95 6.40 18.35
CA GLY A 49 8.33 6.83 18.54
C GLY A 49 9.29 6.47 17.39
N ARG A 50 8.83 5.73 16.37
CA ARG A 50 9.60 5.50 15.14
C ARG A 50 9.34 6.57 14.09
N GLU A 51 10.29 6.82 13.23
CA GLU A 51 10.12 7.67 12.05
C GLU A 51 9.24 6.98 11.00
N ILE A 52 8.38 7.75 10.33
CA ILE A 52 7.47 7.25 9.28
C ILE A 52 8.23 6.64 8.09
N ASN A 53 9.45 7.11 7.81
CA ASN A 53 10.32 6.57 6.75
C ASN A 53 10.55 5.05 6.88
N VAL A 54 10.40 4.46 8.06
CA VAL A 54 10.59 3.02 8.24
C VAL A 54 9.64 2.19 7.36
N ILE A 55 8.44 2.71 7.04
CA ILE A 55 7.49 2.08 6.12
C ILE A 55 8.13 1.94 4.74
N GLY A 56 8.53 3.07 4.15
CA GLY A 56 9.09 3.10 2.80
C GLY A 56 10.37 2.30 2.67
N ARG A 57 11.26 2.41 3.65
CA ARG A 57 12.50 1.64 3.69
C ARG A 57 12.28 0.12 3.65
N VAL A 58 11.30 -0.37 4.41
CA VAL A 58 11.00 -1.82 4.45
C VAL A 58 10.32 -2.28 3.16
N ILE A 59 9.37 -1.50 2.64
CA ILE A 59 8.67 -1.81 1.40
C ILE A 59 9.65 -1.85 0.22
N GLU A 60 10.44 -0.80 0.01
CA GLU A 60 11.38 -0.71 -1.09
C GLU A 60 12.45 -1.80 -1.01
N SER A 61 13.00 -2.03 0.19
CA SER A 61 13.98 -3.10 0.42
C SER A 61 13.42 -4.48 0.08
N TYR A 62 12.14 -4.74 0.40
CA TYR A 62 11.49 -6.00 0.06
C TYR A 62 11.27 -6.14 -1.45
N ALA A 63 10.72 -5.12 -2.11
CA ALA A 63 10.47 -5.11 -3.56
C ALA A 63 11.75 -5.32 -4.37
N LYS A 64 12.84 -4.66 -4.00
CA LYS A 64 14.16 -4.76 -4.66
C LYS A 64 14.74 -6.18 -4.66
N ARG A 65 14.39 -7.04 -3.69
CA ARG A 65 14.85 -8.45 -3.69
C ARG A 65 14.39 -9.24 -4.90
N PHE A 66 13.30 -8.81 -5.53
CA PHE A 66 12.69 -9.46 -6.68
C PHE A 66 12.94 -8.69 -7.98
N GLY A 67 13.74 -7.60 -7.92
CA GLY A 67 13.97 -6.72 -9.06
C GLY A 67 12.78 -5.81 -9.38
N TYR A 68 11.87 -5.59 -8.42
CA TYR A 68 10.73 -4.70 -8.59
C TYR A 68 11.07 -3.28 -8.16
N ASN A 69 10.36 -2.31 -8.75
CA ASN A 69 10.45 -0.91 -8.42
C ASN A 69 9.20 -0.43 -7.66
N THR A 70 9.41 0.47 -6.70
CA THR A 70 8.33 1.13 -5.96
C THR A 70 8.07 2.49 -6.57
N VAL A 71 6.83 2.76 -6.98
CA VAL A 71 6.42 4.05 -7.55
C VAL A 71 6.63 5.16 -6.51
N ARG A 72 7.10 6.35 -6.97
CA ARG A 72 7.53 7.43 -6.07
C ARG A 72 6.57 8.61 -6.03
N ASP A 73 5.81 8.83 -7.11
CA ASP A 73 4.98 10.03 -7.27
C ASP A 73 3.57 9.87 -6.67
N PHE A 74 3.22 8.65 -6.26
CA PHE A 74 1.97 8.32 -5.57
C PHE A 74 2.29 7.85 -4.16
N THR A 75 1.62 8.45 -3.18
CA THR A 75 1.96 8.31 -1.77
C THR A 75 0.74 7.91 -0.95
N GLY A 76 0.95 7.23 0.16
CA GLY A 76 -0.03 7.15 1.21
C GLY A 76 -0.18 8.51 1.92
N HIS A 77 -1.18 8.61 2.74
CA HIS A 77 -1.56 9.88 3.37
C HIS A 77 -2.17 9.68 4.76
N GLY A 78 -2.20 10.74 5.53
CA GLY A 78 -3.03 10.77 6.72
C GLY A 78 -4.51 10.87 6.35
N VAL A 79 -5.37 10.11 7.01
CA VAL A 79 -6.80 9.99 6.74
C VAL A 79 -7.60 10.10 8.04
N GLY A 80 -8.82 10.64 7.98
CA GLY A 80 -9.67 10.79 9.16
C GLY A 80 -10.89 11.66 8.86
N THR A 81 -11.07 12.77 9.57
CA THR A 81 -12.16 13.72 9.28
C THR A 81 -12.00 14.41 7.93
N THR A 82 -10.78 14.49 7.42
CA THR A 82 -10.46 14.87 6.04
C THR A 82 -9.91 13.66 5.31
N PHE A 83 -10.15 13.58 4.00
CA PHE A 83 -9.63 12.49 3.17
C PHE A 83 -8.10 12.49 3.13
N HIS A 84 -7.49 13.64 2.87
CA HIS A 84 -6.06 13.87 2.98
C HIS A 84 -5.81 14.97 4.03
N ASN A 85 -5.11 14.66 5.12
CA ASN A 85 -4.88 15.63 6.20
C ASN A 85 -3.52 16.33 6.15
N GLY A 86 -2.76 16.12 5.07
CA GLY A 86 -1.44 16.71 4.84
C GLY A 86 -0.25 15.85 5.27
N LEU A 87 -0.45 14.77 6.02
CA LEU A 87 0.59 13.78 6.24
C LEU A 87 0.86 12.99 4.95
N ILE A 88 2.12 12.85 4.58
CA ILE A 88 2.56 12.08 3.42
C ILE A 88 3.27 10.82 3.90
N VAL A 89 2.94 9.67 3.31
CA VAL A 89 3.54 8.36 3.61
C VAL A 89 4.22 7.85 2.36
N LEU A 90 5.55 7.94 2.31
CA LEU A 90 6.32 7.43 1.18
C LEU A 90 6.53 5.91 1.30
N HIS A 91 6.54 5.23 0.15
CA HIS A 91 6.72 3.78 0.07
C HIS A 91 8.12 3.38 -0.41
N TYR A 92 9.06 4.32 -0.39
CA TYR A 92 10.49 4.14 -0.66
C TYR A 92 11.33 4.78 0.44
N ASP A 93 12.60 4.42 0.53
CA ASP A 93 13.50 4.96 1.56
C ASP A 93 13.84 6.43 1.28
N GLU A 94 13.35 7.30 2.16
CA GLU A 94 13.60 8.74 2.12
C GLU A 94 13.94 9.25 3.53
N PRO A 95 15.23 9.26 3.89
CA PRO A 95 15.66 9.59 5.27
C PRO A 95 15.28 10.98 5.75
N SER A 96 14.92 11.91 4.85
CA SER A 96 14.43 13.24 5.25
C SER A 96 12.99 13.21 5.79
N GLN A 97 12.28 12.08 5.65
CA GLN A 97 10.94 11.88 6.16
C GLN A 97 10.99 11.44 7.64
N ASP A 98 11.20 12.40 8.53
CA ASP A 98 11.51 12.23 9.95
C ASP A 98 10.29 12.37 10.89
N THR A 99 9.07 12.48 10.35
CA THR A 99 7.84 12.52 11.16
C THR A 99 7.78 11.30 12.07
N ILE A 100 7.56 11.54 13.36
CA ILE A 100 7.47 10.49 14.38
C ILE A 100 6.04 9.99 14.50
N PHE A 101 5.84 8.67 14.53
CA PHE A 101 4.54 8.09 14.85
C PHE A 101 4.10 8.42 16.26
N GLU A 102 2.89 8.96 16.40
CA GLU A 102 2.22 9.22 17.67
C GLU A 102 0.93 8.41 17.77
N PRO A 103 0.57 7.90 18.96
CA PRO A 103 -0.71 7.23 19.16
C PRO A 103 -1.89 8.10 18.75
N GLY A 104 -2.84 7.53 18.03
CA GLY A 104 -4.01 8.22 17.49
C GLY A 104 -3.84 8.70 16.04
N MET A 105 -2.63 8.68 15.47
CA MET A 105 -2.47 8.91 14.03
C MET A 105 -3.18 7.84 13.22
N THR A 106 -3.91 8.25 12.18
CA THR A 106 -4.50 7.38 11.17
C THR A 106 -3.92 7.74 9.81
N LEU A 107 -3.48 6.72 9.07
CA LEU A 107 -2.79 6.89 7.79
C LEU A 107 -3.04 5.69 6.86
N THR A 108 -2.80 5.88 5.56
CA THR A 108 -2.82 4.79 4.59
C THR A 108 -1.41 4.26 4.33
N VAL A 109 -1.32 2.96 4.05
CA VAL A 109 -0.12 2.31 3.53
C VAL A 109 -0.53 1.60 2.26
N GLU A 110 -0.08 2.12 1.11
CA GLU A 110 -0.61 1.82 -0.22
C GLU A 110 0.45 1.73 -1.34
N PRO A 111 1.51 0.96 -1.20
CA PRO A 111 2.57 0.93 -2.19
C PRO A 111 2.07 0.44 -3.55
N MET A 112 2.43 1.18 -4.61
CA MET A 112 2.37 0.72 -5.99
C MET A 112 3.71 0.10 -6.36
N ILE A 113 3.71 -1.17 -6.81
CA ILE A 113 4.93 -1.90 -7.16
C ILE A 113 4.89 -2.30 -8.63
N ASN A 114 5.94 -1.94 -9.36
CA ASN A 114 6.09 -2.19 -10.79
C ASN A 114 6.97 -3.40 -11.07
N LEU A 115 6.57 -4.22 -12.05
CA LEU A 115 7.45 -5.22 -12.67
C LEU A 115 8.62 -4.62 -13.45
N GLY A 116 8.46 -3.39 -13.90
CA GLY A 116 9.40 -2.72 -14.79
C GLY A 116 9.96 -1.42 -14.25
N GLU A 117 10.24 -0.51 -15.18
CA GLU A 117 10.84 0.79 -14.90
C GLU A 117 9.86 1.76 -14.23
N LEU A 118 10.39 2.87 -13.69
CA LEU A 118 9.58 3.89 -13.01
C LEU A 118 8.95 4.94 -13.95
N PRO A 119 9.52 5.28 -15.12
CA PRO A 119 8.92 6.28 -15.99
C PRO A 119 7.50 5.90 -16.42
N TYR A 120 6.63 6.89 -16.42
CA TYR A 120 5.24 6.77 -16.83
C TYR A 120 4.77 8.02 -17.54
N HIS A 121 3.64 7.94 -18.23
CA HIS A 121 2.93 9.09 -18.79
C HIS A 121 1.48 9.09 -18.35
N ILE A 122 0.88 10.27 -18.36
CA ILE A 122 -0.56 10.45 -18.12
C ILE A 122 -1.25 10.61 -19.48
N TRP A 123 -2.31 9.86 -19.70
CA TRP A 123 -3.10 9.94 -20.93
C TRP A 123 -3.78 11.30 -21.09
N ASP A 124 -4.24 11.61 -22.32
CA ASP A 124 -4.95 12.86 -22.64
C ASP A 124 -6.22 13.08 -21.82
N ASN A 125 -6.76 12.04 -21.18
CA ASN A 125 -7.88 12.16 -20.25
C ASN A 125 -7.50 12.82 -18.91
N GLY A 126 -6.22 13.10 -18.68
CA GLY A 126 -5.68 13.74 -17.48
C GLY A 126 -5.73 12.87 -16.21
N TRP A 127 -6.01 11.58 -16.36
CA TRP A 127 -6.22 10.66 -15.23
C TRP A 127 -5.45 9.35 -15.33
N THR A 128 -5.52 8.67 -16.47
CA THR A 128 -4.92 7.35 -16.64
C THR A 128 -3.40 7.45 -16.65
N VAL A 129 -2.77 6.72 -15.74
CA VAL A 129 -1.31 6.59 -15.64
C VAL A 129 -0.89 5.27 -16.25
N GLN A 130 0.08 5.31 -17.15
CA GLN A 130 0.61 4.12 -17.82
C GLN A 130 2.13 4.11 -17.77
N ASN A 131 2.72 2.99 -17.32
CA ASN A 131 4.17 2.81 -17.38
C ASN A 131 4.66 2.86 -18.83
N ASP A 132 5.77 3.54 -19.09
CA ASP A 132 6.32 3.70 -20.43
C ASP A 132 6.79 2.38 -21.05
N ASP A 133 7.16 1.42 -20.22
CA ASP A 133 7.54 0.06 -20.62
C ASP A 133 6.36 -0.92 -20.76
N PHE A 134 5.13 -0.44 -20.54
CA PHE A 134 3.87 -1.21 -20.60
C PHE A 134 3.81 -2.42 -19.67
N LYS A 135 4.67 -2.49 -18.65
CA LYS A 135 4.62 -3.55 -17.64
C LYS A 135 3.58 -3.27 -16.56
N PHE A 136 3.17 -4.33 -15.87
CA PHE A 136 2.11 -4.27 -14.88
C PHE A 136 2.59 -3.69 -13.55
N THR A 137 1.66 -3.02 -12.88
CA THR A 137 1.75 -2.53 -11.51
C THR A 137 0.68 -3.22 -10.66
N ALA A 138 1.00 -3.51 -9.41
CA ALA A 138 0.02 -3.93 -8.42
C ALA A 138 0.04 -2.99 -7.22
N GLN A 139 -1.09 -2.90 -6.53
CA GLN A 139 -1.26 -2.10 -5.32
C GLN A 139 -2.15 -2.81 -4.32
N PHE A 140 -1.86 -2.65 -3.03
CA PHE A 140 -2.72 -2.96 -1.90
C PHE A 140 -2.66 -1.82 -0.91
N GLU A 141 -3.78 -1.57 -0.25
CA GLU A 141 -3.90 -0.48 0.70
C GLU A 141 -4.70 -0.87 1.93
N HIS A 142 -4.25 -0.35 3.05
CA HIS A 142 -5.00 -0.35 4.28
C HIS A 142 -4.93 0.99 5.00
N THR A 143 -6.06 1.38 5.61
CA THR A 143 -6.06 2.40 6.66
C THR A 143 -5.59 1.77 7.97
N VAL A 144 -4.63 2.43 8.62
CA VAL A 144 -3.97 1.95 9.83
C VAL A 144 -4.05 3.01 10.93
N LEU A 145 -4.38 2.58 12.15
CA LEU A 145 -4.31 3.37 13.37
C LEU A 145 -2.99 3.06 14.09
N VAL A 146 -2.27 4.09 14.50
CA VAL A 146 -1.14 3.96 15.44
C VAL A 146 -1.71 3.85 16.85
N THR A 147 -1.51 2.71 17.52
CA THR A 147 -1.94 2.48 18.91
C THR A 147 -0.88 2.91 19.91
N SER A 148 -1.13 2.74 21.20
CA SER A 148 -0.16 3.09 22.25
C SER A 148 1.12 2.25 22.22
N ASP A 149 1.09 1.06 21.62
CA ASP A 149 2.16 0.07 21.64
C ASP A 149 2.49 -0.53 20.27
N GLY A 150 1.74 -0.18 19.21
CA GLY A 150 1.92 -0.69 17.87
C GLY A 150 0.98 -0.08 16.85
N TYR A 151 0.18 -0.92 16.20
CA TYR A 151 -0.77 -0.51 15.17
C TYR A 151 -2.02 -1.39 15.16
N GLU A 152 -3.09 -0.88 14.56
CA GLU A 152 -4.31 -1.61 14.23
C GLU A 152 -4.69 -1.35 12.76
N ILE A 153 -5.01 -2.39 11.99
CA ILE A 153 -5.49 -2.25 10.62
C ILE A 153 -7.01 -2.12 10.67
N LEU A 154 -7.53 -0.97 10.25
CA LEU A 154 -8.96 -0.65 10.34
C LEU A 154 -9.79 -1.20 9.18
N THR A 155 -9.15 -1.59 8.07
CA THR A 155 -9.78 -2.03 6.82
C THR A 155 -9.56 -3.50 6.49
N LEU A 156 -9.23 -4.33 7.49
CA LEU A 156 -9.21 -5.78 7.29
C LEU A 156 -10.64 -6.28 7.02
N PRO A 157 -10.83 -7.12 5.98
CA PRO A 157 -12.10 -7.79 5.80
C PRO A 157 -12.37 -8.75 6.97
N ASP A 158 -13.64 -8.94 7.33
CA ASP A 158 -14.04 -10.00 8.25
C ASP A 158 -13.53 -11.35 7.72
N GLU A 159 -13.12 -12.27 8.62
CA GLU A 159 -12.58 -13.59 8.23
C GLU A 159 -13.50 -14.35 7.26
N GLN A 160 -14.81 -14.10 7.32
CA GLN A 160 -15.83 -14.70 6.45
C GLN A 160 -15.88 -14.04 5.04
N ASN A 161 -15.31 -12.86 4.87
CA ASN A 161 -15.37 -12.05 3.64
C ASN A 161 -13.99 -11.86 2.98
N VAL A 162 -13.02 -12.69 3.32
CA VAL A 162 -11.70 -12.66 2.67
C VAL A 162 -11.87 -12.96 1.19
N PRO A 163 -11.39 -12.09 0.27
CA PRO A 163 -11.46 -12.35 -1.16
C PRO A 163 -10.94 -13.74 -1.53
N GLY A 164 -11.64 -14.44 -2.41
CA GLY A 164 -11.37 -15.85 -2.74
C GLY A 164 -9.92 -16.15 -3.18
N GLN A 165 -9.22 -15.16 -3.76
CA GLN A 165 -7.80 -15.28 -4.08
C GLN A 165 -6.91 -15.47 -2.85
N PHE A 166 -7.36 -15.03 -1.67
CA PHE A 166 -6.66 -15.21 -0.40
C PHE A 166 -7.15 -16.45 0.37
N GLN A 167 -8.26 -17.08 -0.06
CA GLN A 167 -8.81 -18.28 0.57
C GLN A 167 -8.15 -19.58 0.08
N THR A 168 -7.54 -19.60 -1.10
CA THR A 168 -6.98 -20.79 -1.76
C THR A 168 -5.51 -21.05 -1.40
N GLY A 169 -5.21 -21.09 -0.10
CA GLY A 169 -3.88 -21.51 0.36
C GLY A 169 -2.79 -20.43 0.32
N TRP A 170 -3.14 -19.22 -0.08
CA TRP A 170 -2.25 -18.09 0.04
C TRP A 170 -2.11 -17.73 1.52
N LYS A 171 -0.96 -17.99 2.09
CA LYS A 171 -0.61 -17.54 3.45
C LYS A 171 0.39 -16.39 3.29
N PRO A 172 0.11 -15.22 3.89
CA PRO A 172 1.13 -14.19 3.97
C PRO A 172 2.37 -14.79 4.62
N GLU A 173 3.54 -14.47 4.10
CA GLU A 173 4.79 -14.81 4.79
C GLU A 173 4.75 -14.23 6.22
N ALA A 174 5.02 -15.06 7.22
CA ALA A 174 4.99 -14.69 8.63
C ALA A 174 6.07 -13.66 9.00
#